data_5b5c29329af70d9679865ac1f54e1b56
#
_entry.id   5b5c29329af70d9679865ac1f54e1b56
#
_cell.length_a   1.000
_cell.length_b   1.000
_cell.length_c   1.000
_cell.angle_alpha   90.00
_cell.angle_beta   90.00
_cell.angle_gamma   90.00
#
_symmetry.space_group_name_H-M   'P 1'
#
loop_
_entity.id
_entity.type
_entity.pdbx_description
1 polymer ?
#
loop_
_entity_poly.entity_id
_entity_poly.type
_entity_poly.pdbx_seq_one_letter_code
_entity_poly.pdbx_strand_id
1 'polypeptide(L)'
;GQLFADLALANEDELNTMATKIRARIDEVTKHLEMSVPVYVLFTKCDLLPGFVEMYSEMGKTERKSIWGFTLPVTGAYAGVDPTGTFCDQFDRLADRTEQRSLRRMGEERRIESRGKIYEFPQQFEMLRDNLASFIGLVFTSNVYAETPMLRGCYFTSGTQEGRPIGRLMGSMAPTPSPGASFSA
;
A
#
# COMPACT_ATOMS: atom_id res chain seq x y z
N GLY A 1 7.73 -9.87 6.96
CA GLY A 1 6.54 -9.28 7.57
C GLY A 1 6.59 -7.77 7.81
N GLN A 2 7.70 -7.08 7.56
CA GLN A 2 7.82 -5.61 7.71
C GLN A 2 7.71 -4.86 6.38
N LEU A 3 7.65 -5.57 5.28
CA LEU A 3 7.84 -5.04 3.92
C LEU A 3 6.92 -3.85 3.58
N PHE A 4 5.64 -3.88 3.97
CA PHE A 4 4.70 -2.81 3.64
C PHE A 4 4.99 -1.52 4.43
N ALA A 5 5.30 -1.65 5.71
CA ALA A 5 5.67 -0.51 6.55
C ALA A 5 6.99 0.09 6.09
N ASP A 6 7.93 -0.78 5.71
CA ASP A 6 9.24 -0.37 5.20
C ASP A 6 9.08 0.35 3.85
N LEU A 7 8.23 -0.15 2.94
CA LEU A 7 7.92 0.49 1.65
C LEU A 7 7.22 1.84 1.78
N ALA A 8 6.27 1.96 2.72
CA ALA A 8 5.53 3.20 2.92
C ALA A 8 6.42 4.36 3.39
N LEU A 9 7.53 4.05 4.06
CA LEU A 9 8.45 5.00 4.67
C LEU A 9 9.86 4.94 4.08
N ALA A 10 10.10 4.04 3.12
CA ALA A 10 11.41 3.81 2.53
C ALA A 10 11.91 5.05 1.79
N ASN A 11 13.17 5.31 1.94
CA ASN A 11 13.87 6.20 1.05
C ASN A 11 14.21 5.46 -0.28
N GLU A 12 14.70 6.20 -1.26
CA GLU A 12 14.98 5.68 -2.60
C GLU A 12 15.99 4.52 -2.58
N ASP A 13 17.03 4.59 -1.75
CA ASP A 13 18.06 3.54 -1.64
C ASP A 13 17.49 2.24 -1.04
N GLU A 14 16.63 2.36 -0.06
CA GLU A 14 15.94 1.22 0.56
C GLU A 14 14.99 0.55 -0.43
N LEU A 15 14.22 1.35 -1.19
CA LEU A 15 13.34 0.86 -2.25
C LEU A 15 14.13 0.10 -3.33
N ASN A 16 15.23 0.69 -3.81
CA ASN A 16 16.11 0.08 -4.79
C ASN A 16 16.69 -1.26 -4.29
N THR A 17 17.20 -1.27 -3.07
CA THR A 17 17.76 -2.48 -2.45
C THR A 17 16.73 -3.60 -2.35
N MET A 18 15.52 -3.26 -1.94
CA MET A 18 14.43 -4.20 -1.77
C MET A 18 13.92 -4.73 -3.11
N ALA A 19 13.69 -3.84 -4.07
CA ALA A 19 13.24 -4.18 -5.42
C ALA A 19 14.25 -5.07 -6.12
N THR A 20 15.56 -4.77 -6.03
CA THR A 20 16.64 -5.57 -6.62
C THR A 20 16.65 -7.00 -6.07
N LYS A 21 16.48 -7.17 -4.76
CA LYS A 21 16.43 -8.50 -4.14
C LYS A 21 15.22 -9.30 -4.62
N ILE A 22 14.05 -8.66 -4.71
CA ILE A 22 12.82 -9.32 -5.16
C ILE A 22 12.92 -9.66 -6.64
N ARG A 23 13.42 -8.71 -7.47
CA ARG A 23 13.64 -8.95 -8.89
C ARG A 23 14.57 -10.14 -9.12
N ALA A 24 15.69 -10.20 -8.44
CA ALA A 24 16.63 -11.33 -8.55
C ALA A 24 15.96 -12.68 -8.23
N ARG A 25 15.06 -12.71 -7.25
CA ARG A 25 14.31 -13.94 -6.94
C ARG A 25 13.29 -14.32 -8.01
N ILE A 26 12.62 -13.35 -8.61
CA ILE A 26 11.70 -13.60 -9.72
C ILE A 26 12.49 -14.13 -10.93
N ASP A 27 13.61 -13.51 -11.27
CA ASP A 27 14.47 -13.91 -12.37
C ASP A 27 15.04 -15.34 -12.16
N GLU A 28 15.43 -15.68 -10.93
CA GLU A 28 15.86 -17.03 -10.55
C GLU A 28 14.75 -18.09 -10.80
N VAL A 29 13.52 -17.79 -10.37
CA VAL A 29 12.37 -18.67 -10.57
C VAL A 29 12.04 -18.83 -12.06
N THR A 30 11.98 -17.71 -12.80
CA THR A 30 11.72 -17.70 -14.25
C THR A 30 12.75 -18.51 -15.00
N LYS A 31 14.03 -18.34 -14.68
CA LYS A 31 15.12 -19.10 -15.28
C LYS A 31 15.06 -20.59 -14.93
N HIS A 32 14.71 -20.93 -13.70
CA HIS A 32 14.63 -22.33 -13.27
C HIS A 32 13.46 -23.08 -13.90
N LEU A 33 12.34 -22.39 -14.12
CA LEU A 33 11.14 -22.95 -14.73
C LEU A 33 11.14 -22.84 -16.26
N GLU A 34 12.09 -22.12 -16.85
CA GLU A 34 12.19 -21.83 -18.30
C GLU A 34 10.88 -21.24 -18.88
N MET A 35 10.15 -20.48 -18.05
CA MET A 35 8.88 -19.85 -18.45
C MET A 35 8.62 -18.56 -17.67
N SER A 36 7.97 -17.61 -18.32
CA SER A 36 7.50 -16.38 -17.66
C SER A 36 6.34 -16.70 -16.71
N VAL A 37 6.53 -16.43 -15.42
CA VAL A 37 5.53 -16.70 -14.38
C VAL A 37 4.70 -15.45 -14.07
N PRO A 38 3.39 -15.60 -13.85
CA PRO A 38 2.55 -14.51 -13.40
C PRO A 38 2.86 -14.16 -11.95
N VAL A 39 3.14 -12.88 -11.69
CA VAL A 39 3.49 -12.37 -10.36
C VAL A 39 2.35 -11.54 -9.80
N TYR A 40 1.92 -11.87 -8.59
CA TYR A 40 0.96 -11.10 -7.80
C TYR A 40 1.69 -10.46 -6.62
N VAL A 41 1.47 -9.17 -6.43
CA VAL A 41 2.07 -8.44 -5.31
C VAL A 41 1.05 -8.30 -4.19
N LEU A 42 1.40 -8.76 -2.98
CA LEU A 42 0.57 -8.62 -1.79
C LEU A 42 1.23 -7.67 -0.80
N PHE A 43 0.61 -6.54 -0.60
CA PHE A 43 0.98 -5.59 0.46
C PHE A 43 0.23 -5.98 1.73
N THR A 44 0.98 -6.47 2.72
CA THR A 44 0.41 -6.99 3.97
C THR A 44 0.59 -5.99 5.11
N LYS A 45 -0.13 -6.16 6.21
CA LYS A 45 -0.11 -5.27 7.39
C LYS A 45 -0.67 -3.87 7.13
N CYS A 46 -1.70 -3.77 6.31
CA CYS A 46 -2.37 -2.50 6.06
C CYS A 46 -3.07 -1.93 7.31
N ASP A 47 -3.28 -2.75 8.34
CA ASP A 47 -3.74 -2.34 9.67
C ASP A 47 -2.81 -1.35 10.39
N LEU A 48 -1.56 -1.22 9.93
CA LEU A 48 -0.62 -0.22 10.42
C LEU A 48 -0.85 1.18 9.83
N LEU A 49 -1.69 1.30 8.79
CA LEU A 49 -2.07 2.61 8.26
C LEU A 49 -3.05 3.31 9.21
N PRO A 50 -2.83 4.58 9.53
CA PRO A 50 -3.76 5.35 10.33
C PRO A 50 -5.17 5.33 9.75
N GLY A 51 -6.17 5.04 10.58
CA GLY A 51 -7.58 5.00 10.18
C GLY A 51 -8.05 3.69 9.53
N PHE A 52 -7.15 2.77 9.20
CA PHE A 52 -7.52 1.47 8.61
C PHE A 52 -8.48 0.68 9.53
N VAL A 53 -8.15 0.57 10.80
CA VAL A 53 -8.95 -0.20 11.76
C VAL A 53 -10.35 0.41 11.88
N GLU A 54 -10.45 1.72 12.01
CA GLU A 54 -11.72 2.43 12.14
C GLU A 54 -12.56 2.31 10.84
N MET A 55 -11.90 2.35 9.69
CA MET A 55 -12.52 2.22 8.39
C MET A 55 -13.16 0.84 8.18
N TYR A 56 -12.49 -0.23 8.66
CA TYR A 56 -12.86 -1.61 8.38
C TYR A 56 -13.40 -2.39 9.60
N SER A 57 -13.45 -1.79 10.80
CA SER A 57 -13.85 -2.47 12.05
C SER A 57 -15.25 -3.09 12.01
N GLU A 58 -16.19 -2.44 11.35
CA GLU A 58 -17.60 -2.87 11.30
C GLU A 58 -17.97 -3.72 10.07
N MET A 59 -16.97 -4.11 9.28
CA MET A 59 -17.22 -5.01 8.16
C MET A 59 -17.79 -6.33 8.63
N GLY A 60 -18.93 -6.70 8.07
CA GLY A 60 -19.53 -8.03 8.25
C GLY A 60 -18.63 -9.13 7.65
N LYS A 61 -18.88 -10.38 8.06
CA LYS A 61 -18.10 -11.55 7.59
C LYS A 61 -18.04 -11.65 6.06
N THR A 62 -19.12 -11.26 5.37
CA THR A 62 -19.20 -11.29 3.90
C THR A 62 -18.34 -10.19 3.27
N GLU A 63 -18.37 -8.99 3.84
CA GLU A 63 -17.58 -7.86 3.33
C GLU A 63 -16.09 -8.04 3.55
N ARG A 64 -15.67 -8.70 4.65
CA ARG A 64 -14.27 -9.05 4.91
C ARG A 64 -13.66 -9.99 3.87
N LYS A 65 -14.50 -10.66 3.08
CA LYS A 65 -14.05 -11.48 1.93
C LYS A 65 -13.86 -10.64 0.67
N SER A 66 -14.21 -9.37 0.68
CA SER A 66 -14.00 -8.47 -0.46
C SER A 66 -12.50 -8.25 -0.67
N ILE A 67 -12.10 -8.39 -1.93
CA ILE A 67 -10.71 -8.17 -2.32
C ILE A 67 -10.47 -6.66 -2.39
N TRP A 68 -9.46 -6.19 -1.68
CA TRP A 68 -8.97 -4.82 -1.78
C TRP A 68 -7.71 -4.81 -2.62
N GLY A 69 -7.85 -4.46 -3.88
CA GLY A 69 -6.79 -4.52 -4.88
C GLY A 69 -7.34 -4.61 -6.29
N PHE A 70 -6.48 -4.99 -7.21
CA PHE A 70 -6.83 -5.14 -8.62
C PHE A 70 -6.07 -6.29 -9.28
N THR A 71 -6.69 -6.85 -10.31
CA THR A 71 -6.11 -7.89 -11.18
C THR A 71 -5.98 -7.33 -12.59
N LEU A 72 -4.85 -7.54 -13.22
CA LEU A 72 -4.62 -7.19 -14.62
C LEU A 72 -4.99 -8.38 -15.53
N PRO A 73 -5.68 -8.16 -16.65
CA PRO A 73 -6.04 -9.21 -17.58
C PRO A 73 -4.82 -9.85 -18.24
N VAL A 74 -4.95 -11.12 -18.63
CA VAL A 74 -3.87 -11.89 -19.32
C VAL A 74 -3.69 -11.46 -20.77
N THR A 75 -4.71 -10.84 -21.37
CA THR A 75 -4.75 -10.55 -22.79
C THR A 75 -3.67 -9.56 -23.20
N GLY A 76 -3.07 -9.80 -24.38
CA GLY A 76 -1.91 -9.10 -24.94
C GLY A 76 -1.95 -7.57 -25.04
N ALA A 77 -3.01 -6.95 -24.52
CA ALA A 77 -3.11 -5.50 -24.34
C ALA A 77 -2.05 -4.93 -23.36
N TYR A 78 -1.43 -5.79 -22.55
CA TYR A 78 -0.39 -5.39 -21.58
C TYR A 78 1.02 -5.86 -21.96
N ALA A 79 1.20 -6.55 -23.07
CA ALA A 79 2.51 -6.83 -23.61
C ALA A 79 3.14 -5.53 -24.12
N GLY A 80 4.13 -5.02 -23.41
CA GLY A 80 4.82 -3.76 -23.72
C GLY A 80 4.23 -2.49 -23.08
N VAL A 81 3.24 -2.63 -22.20
CA VAL A 81 2.70 -1.51 -21.41
C VAL A 81 3.59 -1.24 -20.20
N ASP A 82 3.79 0.04 -19.92
CA ASP A 82 4.51 0.48 -18.73
C ASP A 82 3.83 -0.06 -17.44
N PRO A 83 4.52 -0.92 -16.66
CA PRO A 83 3.96 -1.48 -15.43
C PRO A 83 3.66 -0.41 -14.39
N THR A 84 4.45 0.67 -14.38
CA THR A 84 4.29 1.79 -13.45
C THR A 84 3.03 2.58 -13.78
N GLY A 85 2.84 2.97 -15.03
CA GLY A 85 1.64 3.69 -15.46
C GLY A 85 0.37 2.86 -15.24
N THR A 86 0.43 1.56 -15.57
CA THR A 86 -0.70 0.64 -15.32
C THR A 86 -1.03 0.52 -13.82
N PHE A 87 0.00 0.43 -12.98
CA PHE A 87 -0.19 0.41 -11.52
C PHE A 87 -0.84 1.71 -11.05
N CYS A 88 -0.33 2.87 -11.46
CA CYS A 88 -0.87 4.17 -11.09
C CYS A 88 -2.35 4.30 -11.43
N ASP A 89 -2.73 3.98 -12.66
CA ASP A 89 -4.13 4.05 -13.12
C ASP A 89 -5.08 3.16 -12.27
N GLN A 90 -4.63 1.97 -11.91
CA GLN A 90 -5.44 1.05 -11.10
C GLN A 90 -5.45 1.43 -9.63
N PHE A 91 -4.33 1.97 -9.13
CA PHE A 91 -4.23 2.47 -7.77
C PHE A 91 -5.13 3.69 -7.55
N ASP A 92 -5.15 4.64 -8.50
CA ASP A 92 -5.99 5.83 -8.44
C ASP A 92 -7.48 5.44 -8.38
N ARG A 93 -7.90 4.49 -9.22
CA ARG A 93 -9.27 3.93 -9.15
C ARG A 93 -9.58 3.23 -7.83
N LEU A 94 -8.58 2.62 -7.19
CA LEU A 94 -8.75 1.98 -5.89
C LEU A 94 -8.83 3.03 -4.79
N ALA A 95 -8.04 4.10 -4.86
CA ALA A 95 -8.08 5.25 -3.96
C ALA A 95 -9.45 5.94 -4.01
N ASP A 96 -9.98 6.23 -5.21
CA ASP A 96 -11.32 6.80 -5.40
C ASP A 96 -12.42 5.95 -4.72
N ARG A 97 -12.36 4.63 -4.91
CA ARG A 97 -13.33 3.71 -4.27
C ARG A 97 -13.19 3.70 -2.74
N THR A 98 -11.97 3.83 -2.25
CA THR A 98 -11.68 3.90 -0.82
C THR A 98 -12.22 5.20 -0.23
N GLU A 99 -12.08 6.32 -0.93
CA GLU A 99 -12.66 7.60 -0.54
C GLU A 99 -14.19 7.53 -0.49
N GLN A 100 -14.83 7.03 -1.55
CA GLN A 100 -16.29 6.88 -1.59
C GLN A 100 -16.81 5.98 -0.45
N ARG A 101 -16.06 4.94 -0.09
CA ARG A 101 -16.37 4.09 1.05
C ARG A 101 -16.22 4.84 2.36
N SER A 102 -15.16 5.65 2.51
CA SER A 102 -14.92 6.50 3.70
C SER A 102 -16.10 7.44 3.94
N LEU A 103 -16.58 8.13 2.91
CA LEU A 103 -17.72 9.03 3.01
C LEU A 103 -18.98 8.32 3.51
N ARG A 104 -19.29 7.13 3.00
CA ARG A 104 -20.40 6.33 3.48
C ARG A 104 -20.21 5.89 4.93
N ARG A 105 -19.02 5.40 5.25
CA ARG A 105 -18.68 4.91 6.59
C ARG A 105 -18.74 6.01 7.65
N MET A 106 -18.33 7.26 7.30
CA MET A 106 -18.48 8.42 8.18
C MET A 106 -19.94 8.74 8.51
N GLY A 107 -20.86 8.51 7.58
CA GLY A 107 -22.30 8.69 7.82
C GLY A 107 -22.89 7.71 8.85
N GLU A 108 -22.28 6.53 8.98
CA GLU A 108 -22.70 5.45 9.87
C GLU A 108 -22.02 5.55 11.26
N GLU A 109 -20.83 6.15 11.34
CA GLU A 109 -20.05 6.23 12.57
C GLU A 109 -20.55 7.36 13.48
N ARG A 110 -20.85 7.02 14.73
CA ARG A 110 -21.33 7.99 15.73
C ARG A 110 -20.21 8.66 16.54
N ARG A 111 -19.08 8.00 16.67
CA ARG A 111 -17.95 8.49 17.47
C ARG A 111 -17.13 9.50 16.65
N ILE A 112 -17.01 10.72 17.15
CA ILE A 112 -16.33 11.83 16.46
C ILE A 112 -14.87 11.50 16.17
N GLU A 113 -14.16 10.90 17.12
CA GLU A 113 -12.74 10.52 16.95
C GLU A 113 -12.55 9.49 15.83
N SER A 114 -13.43 8.47 15.79
CA SER A 114 -13.40 7.45 14.73
C SER A 114 -13.74 8.04 13.37
N ARG A 115 -14.68 9.01 13.31
CA ARG A 115 -15.01 9.71 12.06
C ARG A 115 -13.81 10.48 11.49
N GLY A 116 -13.04 11.16 12.35
CA GLY A 116 -11.82 11.84 11.93
C GLY A 116 -10.82 10.89 11.28
N LYS A 117 -10.56 9.74 11.92
CA LYS A 117 -9.66 8.74 11.40
C LYS A 117 -10.15 8.08 10.10
N ILE A 118 -11.46 7.83 9.98
CA ILE A 118 -12.08 7.32 8.75
C ILE A 118 -11.91 8.33 7.61
N TYR A 119 -12.04 9.62 7.90
CA TYR A 119 -11.84 10.69 6.92
C TYR A 119 -10.38 10.79 6.45
N GLU A 120 -9.42 10.64 7.36
CA GLU A 120 -7.99 10.72 7.05
C GLU A 120 -7.47 9.50 6.28
N PHE A 121 -8.09 8.33 6.45
CA PHE A 121 -7.59 7.08 5.90
C PHE A 121 -7.36 7.08 4.38
N PRO A 122 -8.27 7.57 3.51
CA PRO A 122 -8.02 7.64 2.07
C PRO A 122 -6.77 8.44 1.71
N GLN A 123 -6.54 9.56 2.38
CA GLN A 123 -5.36 10.40 2.18
C GLN A 123 -4.08 9.67 2.59
N GLN A 124 -4.10 8.97 3.73
CA GLN A 124 -2.97 8.14 4.17
C GLN A 124 -2.67 7.01 3.19
N PHE A 125 -3.70 6.43 2.58
CA PHE A 125 -3.54 5.42 1.55
C PHE A 125 -2.97 6.01 0.25
N GLU A 126 -3.47 7.16 -0.20
CA GLU A 126 -3.00 7.85 -1.40
C GLU A 126 -1.52 8.26 -1.32
N MET A 127 -1.05 8.68 -0.14
CA MET A 127 0.35 9.02 0.09
C MET A 127 1.34 7.87 -0.18
N LEU A 128 0.87 6.64 -0.25
CA LEU A 128 1.72 5.47 -0.58
C LEU A 128 1.98 5.35 -2.08
N ARG A 129 1.19 6.01 -2.90
CA ARG A 129 1.14 5.85 -4.35
C ARG A 129 2.52 5.87 -5.01
N ASP A 130 3.29 6.92 -4.75
CA ASP A 130 4.55 7.16 -5.43
C ASP A 130 5.63 6.14 -5.03
N ASN A 131 5.73 5.81 -3.76
CA ASN A 131 6.65 4.78 -3.28
C ASN A 131 6.30 3.39 -3.83
N LEU A 132 5.00 3.05 -3.86
CA LEU A 132 4.55 1.78 -4.40
C LEU A 132 4.73 1.73 -5.93
N ALA A 133 4.46 2.84 -6.64
CA ALA A 133 4.67 2.95 -8.08
C ALA A 133 6.16 2.81 -8.43
N SER A 134 7.04 3.47 -7.69
CA SER A 134 8.48 3.34 -7.84
C SER A 134 8.95 1.90 -7.61
N PHE A 135 8.47 1.26 -6.55
CA PHE A 135 8.76 -0.15 -6.28
C PHE A 135 8.30 -1.07 -7.42
N ILE A 136 7.07 -0.89 -7.92
CA ILE A 136 6.54 -1.67 -9.05
C ILE A 136 7.38 -1.43 -10.31
N GLY A 137 7.77 -0.19 -10.59
CA GLY A 137 8.65 0.14 -11.71
C GLY A 137 9.98 -0.61 -11.61
N LEU A 138 10.63 -0.54 -10.46
CA LEU A 138 11.94 -1.19 -10.22
C LEU A 138 11.88 -2.73 -10.37
N VAL A 139 10.78 -3.35 -9.94
CA VAL A 139 10.61 -4.82 -10.00
C VAL A 139 10.21 -5.29 -11.40
N PHE A 140 9.34 -4.56 -12.10
CA PHE A 140 8.67 -5.04 -13.31
C PHE A 140 9.12 -4.37 -14.62
N THR A 141 9.98 -3.34 -14.57
CA THR A 141 10.52 -2.74 -15.79
C THR A 141 11.36 -3.76 -16.57
N SER A 142 11.24 -3.72 -17.90
CA SER A 142 12.02 -4.57 -18.79
C SER A 142 13.51 -4.30 -18.65
N ASN A 143 14.29 -5.38 -18.62
CA ASN A 143 15.75 -5.33 -18.65
C ASN A 143 16.22 -6.07 -19.91
N VAL A 144 17.22 -5.50 -20.59
CA VAL A 144 17.80 -6.08 -21.82
C VAL A 144 18.40 -7.49 -21.60
N TYR A 145 18.74 -7.82 -20.35
CA TYR A 145 19.41 -9.06 -19.99
C TYR A 145 18.50 -10.13 -19.34
N ALA A 146 17.24 -9.81 -19.07
CA ALA A 146 16.33 -10.74 -18.40
C ALA A 146 14.91 -10.60 -18.95
N GLU A 147 14.14 -11.70 -18.90
CA GLU A 147 12.73 -11.65 -19.24
C GLU A 147 11.98 -10.69 -18.31
N THR A 148 11.02 -9.97 -18.88
CA THR A 148 10.18 -9.04 -18.10
C THR A 148 9.20 -9.83 -17.26
N PRO A 149 9.19 -9.71 -15.93
CA PRO A 149 8.20 -10.37 -15.09
C PRO A 149 6.79 -9.88 -15.43
N MET A 150 5.84 -10.80 -15.43
CA MET A 150 4.44 -10.49 -15.73
C MET A 150 3.72 -10.06 -14.46
N LEU A 151 3.50 -8.76 -14.27
CA LEU A 151 2.64 -8.26 -13.19
C LEU A 151 1.19 -8.63 -13.49
N ARG A 152 0.54 -9.32 -12.55
CA ARG A 152 -0.83 -9.81 -12.68
C ARG A 152 -1.83 -9.14 -11.74
N GLY A 153 -1.36 -8.48 -10.73
CA GLY A 153 -2.22 -7.75 -9.82
C GLY A 153 -1.51 -7.33 -8.54
N CYS A 154 -2.13 -6.37 -7.86
CA CYS A 154 -1.68 -5.89 -6.57
C CYS A 154 -2.85 -5.92 -5.59
N TYR A 155 -2.61 -6.43 -4.40
CA TYR A 155 -3.61 -6.59 -3.36
C TYR A 155 -3.10 -6.04 -2.04
N PHE A 156 -4.01 -5.46 -1.30
CA PHE A 156 -3.77 -4.91 0.03
C PHE A 156 -4.50 -5.78 1.04
N THR A 157 -3.81 -6.20 2.08
CA THR A 157 -4.37 -7.12 3.06
C THR A 157 -3.86 -6.83 4.46
N SER A 158 -4.68 -7.17 5.43
CA SER A 158 -4.31 -7.15 6.85
C SER A 158 -4.66 -8.50 7.47
N GLY A 159 -3.73 -9.01 8.26
CA GLY A 159 -4.01 -10.10 9.19
C GLY A 159 -4.24 -9.53 10.58
N THR A 160 -4.93 -10.27 11.44
CA THR A 160 -5.06 -9.91 12.85
C THR A 160 -3.66 -9.87 13.48
N GLN A 161 -3.14 -8.68 13.73
CA GLN A 161 -1.85 -8.50 14.41
C GLN A 161 -1.99 -7.50 15.54
N GLU A 162 -1.38 -7.82 16.67
CA GLU A 162 -1.12 -6.88 17.74
C GLU A 162 0.09 -6.02 17.33
N GLY A 163 -0.15 -4.82 16.82
CA GLY A 163 0.88 -3.87 16.41
C GLY A 163 0.47 -2.44 16.74
N ARG A 164 1.46 -1.56 16.94
CA ARG A 164 1.19 -0.12 17.07
C ARG A 164 1.10 0.50 15.68
N PRO A 165 0.11 1.37 15.40
CA PRO A 165 0.03 2.10 14.14
C PRO A 165 1.32 2.89 13.84
N ILE A 166 1.68 2.98 12.57
CA ILE A 166 2.85 3.74 12.13
C ILE A 166 2.52 5.23 12.22
N GLY A 167 2.75 5.84 13.38
CA GLY A 167 2.49 7.26 13.64
C GLY A 167 3.50 8.23 13.03
N ARG A 168 4.32 7.85 12.05
CA ARG A 168 5.39 8.70 11.50
C ARG A 168 4.94 9.70 10.44
N LEU A 169 3.80 9.54 9.83
CA LEU A 169 3.28 10.50 8.85
C LEU A 169 2.73 11.78 9.50
N MET A 170 2.45 11.75 10.81
CA MET A 170 2.00 12.92 11.58
C MET A 170 3.11 13.56 12.44
N GLY A 171 4.31 13.02 12.46
CA GLY A 171 5.42 13.48 13.33
C GLY A 171 6.05 14.82 12.94
N SER A 172 5.62 15.45 11.84
CA SER A 172 6.17 16.73 11.35
C SER A 172 5.34 17.97 11.73
N MET A 173 4.17 17.79 12.35
CA MET A 173 3.27 18.91 12.70
C MET A 173 2.83 18.96 14.16
N ALA A 174 3.49 18.29 15.08
CA ALA A 174 3.23 18.48 16.49
C ALA A 174 3.98 19.74 16.97
N PRO A 175 3.29 20.76 17.53
CA PRO A 175 3.97 21.88 18.16
C PRO A 175 4.72 21.37 19.39
N THR A 176 6.01 21.68 19.46
CA THR A 176 6.84 21.43 20.62
C THR A 176 6.22 22.11 21.84
N PRO A 177 5.97 21.41 22.96
CA PRO A 177 5.61 22.08 24.19
C PRO A 177 6.82 22.85 24.70
N SER A 178 6.70 24.15 24.84
CA SER A 178 7.71 24.99 25.48
C SER A 178 7.92 24.56 26.94
N PRO A 179 9.16 24.40 27.39
CA PRO A 179 9.42 24.19 28.80
C PRO A 179 9.43 25.55 29.52
N GLY A 180 8.56 25.72 30.50
CA GLY A 180 8.72 26.82 31.46
C GLY A 180 7.48 27.62 31.78
N ALA A 181 6.81 27.19 32.83
CA ALA A 181 6.20 28.09 33.82
C ALA A 181 6.00 27.33 35.12
N SER A 182 7.03 27.39 35.95
CA SER A 182 6.90 27.15 37.39
C SER A 182 6.06 28.25 38.00
N PHE A 183 4.92 27.93 38.55
CA PHE A 183 4.25 28.77 39.52
C PHE A 183 4.48 28.21 40.93
N SER A 184 5.32 28.96 41.65
CA SER A 184 5.39 28.92 43.12
C SER A 184 4.28 29.78 43.68
N ALA A 185 3.50 29.27 44.58
CA ALA A 185 2.99 29.85 45.81
C ALA A 185 1.81 29.02 46.34
#